data_4ee0125ff361d262b0077538a4357c51
#
_entry.id   4ee0125ff361d262b0077538a4357c51
#
_cell.length_a   1.000
_cell.length_b   1.000
_cell.length_c   1.000
_cell.angle_alpha   90.00
_cell.angle_beta   90.00
_cell.angle_gamma   90.00
#
_symmetry.space_group_name_H-M   'P 1'
#
loop_
_entity.id
_entity.type
_entity.pdbx_description
1 polymer ?
#
loop_
_entity_poly.entity_id
_entity_poly.type
_entity_poly.pdbx_seq_one_letter_code
_entity_poly.pdbx_strand_id
1 'polypeptide(L)'
;MNEINLSNLICAKIESLGATDAGAYFGVSSRTVRNWAEGKNSPPAHAAQLVLDEYMKLAPCAADDSKGKVQILLPVYRTLNGKTHFTLFANYRNYGPDRLSIIPCFNTLIVEARSILAEQALKTESEWFLFIDDDMILPFGNAAGLKWLGANIPDPNAAHAAIARIMSHSAEYKILSGLYYSKNSKHNGINSNCVNSEIETAKYQKHFLLGGDMGVVETAWTGMGFTRVHRSVFEEMKANVDKMPEIKPYANGRHHGFFVQYGADYSEDASFCLRAQKLGIKSYVDTGLILGHSGEYIY
;
A
#
# COMPACT_ATOMS: atom_id res chain seq x y z
N MET A 1 11.52 14.49 -9.86
CA MET A 1 11.40 14.28 -8.39
C MET A 1 10.57 15.43 -7.84
N ASN A 2 9.29 15.22 -7.57
CA ASN A 2 8.59 16.19 -6.73
C ASN A 2 9.10 15.93 -5.32
N GLU A 3 10.04 16.77 -4.88
CA GLU A 3 10.48 16.83 -3.50
C GLU A 3 9.25 16.91 -2.61
N ILE A 4 9.23 16.12 -1.53
CA ILE A 4 8.28 16.33 -0.45
C ILE A 4 8.44 17.79 -0.07
N ASN A 5 7.44 18.59 -0.39
CA ASN A 5 7.53 20.03 -0.10
C ASN A 5 7.40 20.19 1.41
N LEU A 6 8.55 20.19 2.08
CA LEU A 6 8.66 20.32 3.54
C LEU A 6 7.95 21.58 4.06
N SER A 7 7.83 22.61 3.21
CA SER A 7 7.05 23.81 3.51
C SER A 7 5.56 23.49 3.70
N ASN A 8 4.98 22.59 2.90
CA ASN A 8 3.57 22.19 3.04
C ASN A 8 3.29 21.46 4.35
N LEU A 9 4.24 20.64 4.84
CA LEU A 9 4.13 19.97 6.13
C LEU A 9 4.05 20.98 7.28
N ILE A 10 4.91 21.97 7.24
CA ILE A 10 4.97 23.03 8.24
C ILE A 10 3.72 23.91 8.17
N CYS A 11 3.25 24.29 6.98
CA CYS A 11 2.02 25.05 6.78
C CYS A 11 0.80 24.33 7.38
N ALA A 12 0.65 23.02 7.11
CA ALA A 12 -0.44 22.22 7.68
C ALA A 12 -0.39 22.18 9.22
N LYS A 13 0.82 22.09 9.81
CA LYS A 13 0.99 22.15 11.27
C LYS A 13 0.64 23.53 11.82
N ILE A 14 1.03 24.61 11.14
CA ILE A 14 0.69 25.97 11.51
C ILE A 14 -0.84 26.21 11.47
N GLU A 15 -1.50 25.72 10.44
CA GLU A 15 -2.96 25.79 10.31
C GLU A 15 -3.68 25.07 11.45
N SER A 16 -3.16 23.90 11.85
CA SER A 16 -3.76 23.10 12.93
C SER A 16 -3.61 23.72 14.32
N LEU A 17 -2.51 24.42 14.58
CA LEU A 17 -2.19 25.01 15.88
C LEU A 17 -2.57 26.50 15.99
N GLY A 18 -2.65 27.22 14.89
CA GLY A 18 -2.66 28.67 14.87
C GLY A 18 -1.26 29.27 15.10
N ALA A 19 -1.07 30.52 14.65
CA ALA A 19 0.28 31.13 14.59
C ALA A 19 0.99 31.29 15.94
N THR A 20 0.25 31.44 17.02
CA THR A 20 0.82 31.63 18.38
C THR A 20 1.35 30.31 18.92
N ASP A 21 0.53 29.27 18.89
CA ASP A 21 0.89 27.96 19.41
C ASP A 21 1.95 27.27 18.53
N ALA A 22 1.87 27.47 17.22
CA ALA A 22 2.91 27.05 16.29
C ALA A 22 4.24 27.77 16.55
N GLY A 23 4.22 29.05 16.93
CA GLY A 23 5.42 29.77 17.35
C GLY A 23 6.09 29.12 18.57
N ALA A 24 5.32 28.78 19.59
CA ALA A 24 5.82 28.04 20.74
C ALA A 24 6.34 26.65 20.38
N TYR A 25 5.60 25.93 19.53
CA TYR A 25 5.99 24.59 19.06
C TYR A 25 7.33 24.58 18.32
N PHE A 26 7.56 25.55 17.43
CA PHE A 26 8.79 25.65 16.65
C PHE A 26 9.93 26.44 17.36
N GLY A 27 9.69 27.01 18.54
CA GLY A 27 10.62 27.85 19.24
C GLY A 27 10.93 29.17 18.54
N VAL A 28 9.98 29.73 17.80
CA VAL A 28 10.12 30.97 17.04
C VAL A 28 8.96 31.93 17.31
N SER A 29 9.08 33.20 16.86
CA SER A 29 7.97 34.14 17.02
C SER A 29 6.77 33.80 16.14
N SER A 30 5.56 34.14 16.58
CA SER A 30 4.34 33.99 15.77
C SER A 30 4.40 34.77 14.45
N ARG A 31 5.21 35.84 14.38
CA ARG A 31 5.50 36.59 13.15
C ARG A 31 6.32 35.73 12.17
N THR A 32 7.33 35.02 12.66
CA THR A 32 8.14 34.11 11.84
C THR A 32 7.28 32.99 11.25
N VAL A 33 6.40 32.41 12.07
CA VAL A 33 5.45 31.36 11.64
C VAL A 33 4.52 31.88 10.54
N ARG A 34 3.96 33.09 10.70
CA ARG A 34 3.12 33.71 9.65
C ARG A 34 3.89 33.93 8.36
N ASN A 35 5.13 34.37 8.44
CA ASN A 35 5.96 34.55 7.24
C ASN A 35 6.22 33.22 6.50
N TRP A 36 6.34 32.10 7.24
CA TRP A 36 6.41 30.77 6.62
C TRP A 36 5.11 30.37 5.94
N ALA A 37 3.98 30.55 6.62
CA ALA A 37 2.65 30.24 6.06
C ALA A 37 2.33 31.08 4.80
N GLU A 38 2.79 32.33 4.76
CA GLU A 38 2.62 33.25 3.64
C GLU A 38 3.70 33.08 2.55
N GLY A 39 4.63 32.14 2.70
CA GLY A 39 5.69 31.88 1.71
C GLY A 39 6.75 33.00 1.61
N LYS A 40 6.78 33.94 2.57
CA LYS A 40 7.75 35.04 2.60
C LYS A 40 9.16 34.59 2.95
N ASN A 41 9.27 33.55 3.73
CA ASN A 41 10.53 32.92 4.12
C ASN A 41 10.36 31.39 4.11
N SER A 42 11.40 30.66 3.74
CA SER A 42 11.42 29.21 3.85
C SER A 42 11.65 28.79 5.29
N PRO A 43 10.89 27.82 5.84
CA PRO A 43 11.18 27.23 7.13
C PRO A 43 12.53 26.52 7.12
N PRO A 44 13.28 26.54 8.23
CA PRO A 44 14.53 25.81 8.34
C PRO A 44 14.28 24.28 8.40
N ALA A 45 15.26 23.50 7.95
CA ALA A 45 15.12 22.04 7.87
C ALA A 45 14.77 21.38 9.22
N HIS A 46 15.25 21.93 10.36
CA HIS A 46 14.91 21.39 11.69
C HIS A 46 13.42 21.54 12.04
N ALA A 47 12.74 22.57 11.55
CA ALA A 47 11.30 22.75 11.78
C ALA A 47 10.50 21.64 11.08
N ALA A 48 10.91 21.27 9.88
CA ALA A 48 10.32 20.12 9.17
C ALA A 48 10.60 18.82 9.92
N GLN A 49 11.80 18.64 10.44
CA GLN A 49 12.18 17.47 11.21
C GLN A 49 11.34 17.31 12.50
N LEU A 50 11.07 18.41 13.21
CA LEU A 50 10.19 18.38 14.39
C LEU A 50 8.79 17.89 14.07
N VAL A 51 8.21 18.37 12.96
CA VAL A 51 6.87 17.91 12.51
C VAL A 51 6.93 16.47 12.09
N LEU A 52 7.95 16.07 11.34
CA LEU A 52 8.16 14.66 10.96
C LEU A 52 8.28 13.75 12.17
N ASP A 53 9.09 14.16 13.17
CA ASP A 53 9.30 13.38 14.39
C ASP A 53 8.01 13.24 15.22
N GLU A 54 7.15 14.25 15.24
CA GLU A 54 5.84 14.16 15.88
C GLU A 54 4.91 13.21 15.13
N TYR A 55 4.80 13.33 13.80
CA TYR A 55 4.01 12.41 12.99
C TYR A 55 4.52 10.96 13.08
N MET A 56 5.81 10.79 13.33
CA MET A 56 6.44 9.49 13.47
C MET A 56 6.37 8.91 14.90
N LYS A 57 5.99 9.72 15.89
CA LYS A 57 5.74 9.28 17.28
C LYS A 57 4.35 8.68 17.50
N LEU A 58 3.60 8.44 16.45
CA LEU A 58 2.27 7.82 16.55
C LEU A 58 2.38 6.52 17.33
N ALA A 59 1.40 6.31 18.23
CA ALA A 59 1.38 5.14 19.10
C ALA A 59 1.61 3.87 18.28
N PRO A 60 2.55 3.01 18.65
CA PRO A 60 2.72 1.75 17.98
C PRO A 60 1.37 1.02 18.07
N CYS A 61 0.78 0.69 16.94
CA CYS A 61 -0.28 -0.31 16.93
C CYS A 61 0.31 -1.54 17.60
N ALA A 62 -0.40 -2.10 18.57
CA ALA A 62 0.03 -3.34 19.20
C ALA A 62 0.20 -4.38 18.07
N ALA A 63 1.43 -4.61 17.71
CA ALA A 63 1.76 -5.54 16.65
C ALA A 63 1.39 -6.93 17.15
N ASP A 64 0.61 -7.65 16.35
CA ASP A 64 0.30 -9.05 16.64
C ASP A 64 1.59 -9.87 16.48
N ASP A 65 2.24 -10.18 17.59
CA ASP A 65 3.49 -10.94 17.62
C ASP A 65 3.34 -12.37 17.07
N SER A 66 2.09 -12.85 16.92
CA SER A 66 1.80 -14.18 16.39
C SER A 66 2.11 -14.34 14.89
N LYS A 67 2.30 -13.26 14.13
CA LYS A 67 2.46 -13.32 12.67
C LYS A 67 3.90 -13.36 12.15
N GLY A 68 4.87 -13.41 13.05
CA GLY A 68 6.28 -13.53 12.66
C GLY A 68 6.79 -12.37 11.79
N LYS A 69 7.82 -12.64 10.99
CA LYS A 69 8.42 -11.68 10.07
C LYS A 69 7.60 -11.52 8.79
N VAL A 70 7.43 -10.29 8.33
CA VAL A 70 6.75 -9.92 7.09
C VAL A 70 7.78 -9.46 6.06
N GLN A 71 7.69 -10.00 4.85
CA GLN A 71 8.51 -9.60 3.73
C GLN A 71 7.76 -8.63 2.83
N ILE A 72 8.18 -7.37 2.79
CA ILE A 72 7.67 -6.40 1.82
C ILE A 72 8.32 -6.66 0.47
N LEU A 73 7.48 -6.78 -0.56
CA LEU A 73 7.85 -7.00 -1.95
C LEU A 73 7.53 -5.74 -2.74
N LEU A 74 8.57 -5.03 -3.20
CA LEU A 74 8.47 -3.70 -3.77
C LEU A 74 8.91 -3.72 -5.25
N PRO A 75 7.98 -3.90 -6.21
CA PRO A 75 8.29 -3.71 -7.61
C PRO A 75 8.46 -2.21 -7.90
N VAL A 76 9.62 -1.82 -8.44
CA VAL A 76 9.95 -0.43 -8.76
C VAL A 76 10.32 -0.34 -10.23
N TYR A 77 9.43 0.26 -11.05
CA TYR A 77 9.68 0.32 -12.49
C TYR A 77 10.85 1.21 -12.85
N ARG A 78 10.95 2.41 -12.29
CA ARG A 78 12.07 3.36 -12.54
C ARG A 78 12.59 3.96 -11.25
N THR A 79 11.72 4.63 -10.52
CA THR A 79 12.06 5.32 -9.27
C THR A 79 10.90 5.18 -8.30
N LEU A 80 11.21 4.96 -7.04
CA LEU A 80 10.20 4.97 -5.98
C LEU A 80 9.61 6.39 -5.86
N ASN A 81 8.29 6.49 -5.88
CA ASN A 81 7.59 7.76 -5.66
C ASN A 81 7.91 8.30 -4.26
N GLY A 82 8.19 9.60 -4.15
CA GLY A 82 8.57 10.20 -2.87
C GLY A 82 7.49 10.08 -1.78
N LYS A 83 6.19 10.16 -2.16
CA LYS A 83 5.08 9.96 -1.22
C LYS A 83 4.98 8.51 -0.76
N THR A 84 5.13 7.56 -1.69
CA THR A 84 5.20 6.14 -1.37
C THR A 84 6.36 5.85 -0.42
N HIS A 85 7.55 6.35 -0.73
CA HIS A 85 8.73 6.18 0.12
C HIS A 85 8.49 6.71 1.55
N PHE A 86 7.97 7.93 1.66
CA PHE A 86 7.71 8.54 2.96
C PHE A 86 6.68 7.74 3.77
N THR A 87 5.54 7.42 3.16
CA THR A 87 4.46 6.69 3.84
C THR A 87 4.84 5.24 4.17
N LEU A 88 5.60 4.60 3.30
CA LEU A 88 6.17 3.27 3.55
C LEU A 88 7.13 3.31 4.75
N PHE A 89 8.02 4.30 4.80
CA PHE A 89 8.98 4.45 5.91
C PHE A 89 8.28 4.72 7.25
N ALA A 90 7.24 5.56 7.26
CA ALA A 90 6.43 5.80 8.45
C ALA A 90 5.75 4.52 8.96
N ASN A 91 5.14 3.75 8.04
CA ASN A 91 4.55 2.44 8.37
C ASN A 91 5.59 1.44 8.86
N TYR A 92 6.77 1.39 8.23
CA TYR A 92 7.88 0.54 8.62
C TYR A 92 8.32 0.80 10.06
N ARG A 93 8.51 2.07 10.43
CA ARG A 93 8.86 2.44 11.81
C ARG A 93 7.77 2.08 12.82
N ASN A 94 6.50 2.27 12.47
CA ASN A 94 5.36 2.01 13.36
C ASN A 94 5.13 0.51 13.58
N TYR A 95 5.34 -0.32 12.57
CA TYR A 95 5.18 -1.78 12.70
C TYR A 95 6.33 -2.44 13.47
N GLY A 96 7.52 -1.88 13.37
CA GLY A 96 8.76 -2.37 13.97
C GLY A 96 9.76 -2.90 12.92
N PRO A 97 10.95 -2.27 12.85
CA PRO A 97 11.96 -2.61 11.84
C PRO A 97 12.48 -4.04 11.94
N ASP A 98 12.47 -4.62 13.13
CA ASP A 98 12.93 -6.02 13.34
C ASP A 98 11.97 -7.07 12.79
N ARG A 99 10.74 -6.65 12.46
CA ARG A 99 9.65 -7.51 11.99
C ARG A 99 9.37 -7.39 10.50
N LEU A 100 9.95 -6.37 9.86
CA LEU A 100 9.79 -6.11 8.43
C LEU A 100 11.14 -6.22 7.73
N SER A 101 11.14 -6.82 6.57
CA SER A 101 12.24 -6.74 5.62
C SER A 101 11.70 -6.36 4.24
N ILE A 102 12.52 -5.71 3.41
CA ILE A 102 12.10 -5.19 2.11
C ILE A 102 12.97 -5.82 1.03
N ILE A 103 12.33 -6.40 0.02
CA ILE A 103 13.01 -6.84 -1.21
C ILE A 103 12.50 -5.95 -2.35
N PRO A 104 13.33 -5.07 -2.93
CA PRO A 104 12.97 -4.32 -4.12
C PRO A 104 13.35 -5.08 -5.40
N CYS A 105 12.58 -4.87 -6.48
CA CYS A 105 12.94 -5.31 -7.82
C CYS A 105 12.81 -4.12 -8.78
N PHE A 106 13.93 -3.72 -9.40
CA PHE A 106 14.03 -2.52 -10.22
C PHE A 106 14.04 -2.84 -11.71
N ASN A 107 13.50 -1.90 -12.52
CA ASN A 107 13.62 -1.89 -13.98
C ASN A 107 13.12 -3.16 -14.68
N THR A 108 12.11 -3.81 -14.12
CA THR A 108 11.53 -5.04 -14.64
C THR A 108 10.03 -4.84 -14.87
N LEU A 109 9.46 -5.47 -15.88
CA LEU A 109 8.02 -5.44 -16.11
C LEU A 109 7.28 -6.02 -14.91
N ILE A 110 6.15 -5.44 -14.56
CA ILE A 110 5.42 -5.74 -13.32
C ILE A 110 5.13 -7.24 -13.14
N VAL A 111 4.72 -7.92 -14.19
CA VAL A 111 4.44 -9.36 -14.21
C VAL A 111 5.66 -10.18 -13.76
N GLU A 112 6.80 -9.85 -14.33
CA GLU A 112 8.07 -10.53 -14.04
C GLU A 112 8.63 -10.11 -12.68
N ALA A 113 8.57 -8.80 -12.35
CA ALA A 113 9.02 -8.26 -11.08
C ALA A 113 8.34 -8.94 -9.89
N ARG A 114 7.00 -9.05 -9.90
CA ARG A 114 6.24 -9.72 -8.84
C ARG A 114 6.57 -11.21 -8.74
N SER A 115 6.78 -11.88 -9.87
CA SER A 115 7.16 -13.31 -9.88
C SER A 115 8.57 -13.52 -9.30
N ILE A 116 9.53 -12.68 -9.67
CA ILE A 116 10.89 -12.69 -9.10
C ILE A 116 10.87 -12.43 -7.60
N LEU A 117 10.12 -11.41 -7.17
CA LEU A 117 9.99 -11.03 -5.76
C LEU A 117 9.39 -12.17 -4.93
N ALA A 118 8.35 -12.83 -5.44
CA ALA A 118 7.75 -13.99 -4.77
C ALA A 118 8.76 -15.14 -4.61
N GLU A 119 9.56 -15.45 -5.64
CA GLU A 119 10.60 -16.48 -5.55
C GLU A 119 11.72 -16.11 -4.57
N GLN A 120 12.10 -14.84 -4.50
CA GLN A 120 13.08 -14.37 -3.52
C GLN A 120 12.52 -14.47 -2.10
N ALA A 121 11.26 -14.09 -1.90
CA ALA A 121 10.59 -14.18 -0.61
C ALA A 121 10.43 -15.62 -0.14
N LEU A 122 10.19 -16.57 -1.04
CA LEU A 122 10.13 -17.99 -0.72
C LEU A 122 11.45 -18.57 -0.19
N LYS A 123 12.58 -17.89 -0.39
CA LYS A 123 13.89 -18.28 0.16
C LYS A 123 14.14 -17.74 1.58
N THR A 124 13.28 -16.83 2.05
CA THR A 124 13.33 -16.30 3.43
C THR A 124 12.51 -17.17 4.37
N GLU A 125 12.53 -16.87 5.67
CA GLU A 125 11.69 -17.52 6.68
C GLU A 125 10.33 -16.85 6.87
N SER A 126 10.05 -15.76 6.12
CA SER A 126 8.82 -15.01 6.28
C SER A 126 7.60 -15.82 5.82
N GLU A 127 6.55 -15.83 6.64
CA GLU A 127 5.28 -16.49 6.31
C GLU A 127 4.36 -15.58 5.50
N TRP A 128 4.53 -14.27 5.63
CA TRP A 128 3.71 -13.27 4.98
C TRP A 128 4.50 -12.42 4.02
N PHE A 129 3.98 -12.26 2.83
CA PHE A 129 4.51 -11.42 1.77
C PHE A 129 3.54 -10.27 1.55
N LEU A 130 4.03 -9.04 1.62
CA LEU A 130 3.23 -7.82 1.40
C LEU A 130 3.72 -7.12 0.14
N PHE A 131 2.96 -7.24 -0.94
CA PHE A 131 3.20 -6.49 -2.17
C PHE A 131 2.81 -5.04 -1.96
N ILE A 132 3.67 -4.11 -2.37
CA ILE A 132 3.42 -2.67 -2.34
C ILE A 132 3.96 -2.08 -3.63
N ASP A 133 3.09 -1.49 -4.48
CA ASP A 133 3.54 -0.83 -5.70
C ASP A 133 4.24 0.51 -5.38
N ASP A 134 5.13 0.95 -6.27
CA ASP A 134 6.01 2.11 -6.09
C ASP A 134 5.29 3.47 -6.11
N ASP A 135 3.98 3.46 -6.25
CA ASP A 135 3.12 4.63 -6.30
C ASP A 135 1.94 4.60 -5.30
N MET A 136 1.94 3.65 -4.38
CA MET A 136 0.95 3.57 -3.31
C MET A 136 1.22 4.57 -2.19
N ILE A 137 0.18 5.21 -1.67
CA ILE A 137 0.22 6.09 -0.51
C ILE A 137 -0.44 5.38 0.66
N LEU A 138 0.36 5.03 1.65
CA LEU A 138 -0.07 4.22 2.79
C LEU A 138 -0.57 5.11 3.93
N PRO A 139 -1.78 4.90 4.48
CA PRO A 139 -2.19 5.55 5.72
C PRO A 139 -1.18 5.27 6.85
N PHE A 140 -0.87 6.34 7.59
CA PHE A 140 -0.05 6.24 8.80
C PHE A 140 -0.55 7.29 9.79
N GLY A 141 -1.00 6.87 10.95
CA GLY A 141 -1.47 7.78 11.98
C GLY A 141 -2.83 8.42 11.71
N ASN A 142 -2.99 9.68 12.05
CA ASN A 142 -4.26 10.38 11.99
C ASN A 142 -4.60 10.95 10.60
N ALA A 143 -5.88 11.26 10.37
CA ALA A 143 -6.39 11.81 9.12
C ALA A 143 -5.69 13.12 8.66
N ALA A 144 -5.09 13.89 9.59
CA ALA A 144 -4.36 15.10 9.27
C ALA A 144 -3.09 14.83 8.44
N GLY A 145 -2.36 13.74 8.74
CA GLY A 145 -1.18 13.35 7.97
C GLY A 145 -1.51 12.97 6.53
N LEU A 146 -2.69 12.39 6.29
CA LEU A 146 -3.13 11.98 4.97
C LEU A 146 -3.68 13.14 4.13
N LYS A 147 -4.40 14.06 4.76
CA LYS A 147 -4.85 15.31 4.14
C LYS A 147 -3.65 16.13 3.62
N TRP A 148 -2.54 16.12 4.35
CA TRP A 148 -1.31 16.76 3.94
C TRP A 148 -0.70 16.16 2.65
N LEU A 149 -0.82 14.85 2.44
CA LEU A 149 -0.41 14.21 1.19
C LEU A 149 -1.34 14.52 0.01
N GLY A 150 -2.39 15.30 0.25
CA GLY A 150 -3.41 15.61 -0.74
C GLY A 150 -4.36 14.43 -1.01
N ALA A 151 -4.34 13.41 -0.14
CA ALA A 151 -5.28 12.31 -0.22
C ALA A 151 -6.58 12.71 0.48
N ASN A 152 -7.68 12.78 -0.26
CA ASN A 152 -9.02 12.88 0.31
C ASN A 152 -9.41 11.49 0.82
N ILE A 153 -9.02 11.16 2.07
CA ILE A 153 -9.44 9.92 2.68
C ILE A 153 -10.68 10.20 3.52
N PRO A 154 -11.81 9.55 3.20
CA PRO A 154 -13.09 9.86 3.81
C PRO A 154 -13.19 9.51 5.30
N ASP A 155 -12.30 8.67 5.82
CA ASP A 155 -12.40 8.18 7.19
C ASP A 155 -11.40 8.85 8.14
N PRO A 156 -11.88 9.75 9.04
CA PRO A 156 -11.05 10.31 10.10
C PRO A 156 -10.59 9.28 11.14
N ASN A 157 -11.18 8.08 11.16
CA ASN A 157 -10.82 7.01 12.09
C ASN A 157 -9.80 6.01 11.49
N ALA A 158 -9.30 6.24 10.27
CA ALA A 158 -8.18 5.49 9.71
C ALA A 158 -6.89 5.70 10.54
N ALA A 159 -7.02 5.61 11.86
CA ALA A 159 -5.96 5.87 12.84
C ALA A 159 -4.87 4.78 12.87
N HIS A 160 -4.97 3.77 12.02
CA HIS A 160 -4.03 2.66 12.01
C HIS A 160 -3.07 2.75 10.83
N ALA A 161 -1.79 2.55 11.12
CA ALA A 161 -0.80 2.35 10.07
C ALA A 161 -1.24 1.19 9.16
N ALA A 162 -1.22 1.39 7.85
CA ALA A 162 -1.77 0.45 6.88
C ALA A 162 -1.18 -0.97 7.02
N ILE A 163 0.14 -1.05 7.25
CA ILE A 163 0.82 -2.35 7.42
C ILE A 163 0.33 -3.05 8.69
N ALA A 164 0.21 -2.31 9.80
CA ALA A 164 -0.28 -2.89 11.06
C ALA A 164 -1.72 -3.40 10.90
N ARG A 165 -2.60 -2.62 10.28
CA ARG A 165 -3.99 -3.01 10.04
C ARG A 165 -4.11 -4.24 9.16
N ILE A 166 -3.46 -4.28 7.99
CA ILE A 166 -3.58 -5.43 7.10
C ILE A 166 -3.02 -6.70 7.75
N MET A 167 -1.97 -6.57 8.57
CA MET A 167 -1.36 -7.69 9.28
C MET A 167 -2.12 -8.12 10.53
N SER A 168 -3.03 -7.31 11.08
CA SER A 168 -3.85 -7.68 12.25
C SER A 168 -4.98 -8.66 11.94
N HIS A 169 -5.39 -8.79 10.68
CA HIS A 169 -6.47 -9.69 10.28
C HIS A 169 -6.10 -11.18 10.44
N SER A 170 -7.13 -12.03 10.54
CA SER A 170 -6.99 -13.49 10.65
C SER A 170 -6.09 -14.09 9.55
N ALA A 171 -5.35 -15.14 9.90
CA ALA A 171 -4.51 -15.88 8.97
C ALA A 171 -5.31 -16.69 7.92
N GLU A 172 -6.61 -16.87 8.13
CA GLU A 172 -7.50 -17.51 7.14
C GLU A 172 -7.61 -16.71 5.85
N TYR A 173 -7.47 -15.37 5.92
CA TYR A 173 -7.45 -14.50 4.74
C TYR A 173 -6.07 -14.55 4.07
N LYS A 174 -5.76 -15.67 3.38
CA LYS A 174 -4.46 -15.91 2.76
C LYS A 174 -4.07 -14.88 1.69
N ILE A 175 -5.04 -14.28 1.01
CA ILE A 175 -4.89 -13.16 0.08
C ILE A 175 -5.82 -12.05 0.55
N LEU A 176 -5.26 -10.94 1.03
CA LEU A 176 -6.03 -9.81 1.55
C LEU A 176 -5.42 -8.50 1.09
N SER A 177 -6.23 -7.67 0.43
CA SER A 177 -5.85 -6.35 -0.07
C SER A 177 -6.47 -5.23 0.74
N GLY A 178 -5.85 -4.06 0.73
CA GLY A 178 -6.52 -2.80 1.02
C GLY A 178 -7.28 -2.28 -0.22
N LEU A 179 -8.14 -1.30 -0.01
CA LEU A 179 -8.97 -0.71 -1.06
C LEU A 179 -8.34 0.57 -1.59
N TYR A 180 -8.18 0.69 -2.90
CA TYR A 180 -7.68 1.89 -3.58
C TYR A 180 -8.29 2.05 -4.97
N TYR A 181 -8.22 3.26 -5.53
CA TYR A 181 -8.73 3.52 -6.88
C TYR A 181 -7.72 3.18 -7.97
N SER A 182 -8.23 2.69 -9.09
CA SER A 182 -7.45 2.55 -10.32
C SER A 182 -7.14 3.94 -10.92
N LYS A 183 -5.91 4.14 -11.41
CA LYS A 183 -5.48 5.37 -12.11
C LYS A 183 -6.28 5.72 -13.36
N ASN A 184 -6.94 4.75 -13.96
CA ASN A 184 -7.66 4.91 -15.23
C ASN A 184 -9.10 5.37 -15.08
N SER A 185 -9.52 5.84 -13.91
CA SER A 185 -10.89 6.30 -13.65
C SER A 185 -11.23 7.66 -14.32
N LYS A 186 -10.76 7.92 -15.55
CA LYS A 186 -11.09 9.12 -16.34
C LYS A 186 -12.58 9.29 -16.66
N HIS A 187 -13.40 8.30 -16.39
CA HIS A 187 -14.82 8.30 -16.65
C HIS A 187 -15.59 8.01 -15.37
N ASN A 188 -16.30 8.97 -14.86
CA ASN A 188 -17.45 8.99 -13.93
C ASN A 188 -17.82 7.73 -13.11
N GLY A 189 -17.08 6.66 -13.19
CA GLY A 189 -17.18 5.43 -12.44
C GLY A 189 -15.86 5.18 -11.72
N ILE A 190 -15.91 5.21 -10.42
CA ILE A 190 -14.78 5.01 -9.54
C ILE A 190 -14.48 3.52 -9.52
N ASN A 191 -13.50 3.10 -10.32
CA ASN A 191 -13.06 1.71 -10.34
C ASN A 191 -12.07 1.48 -9.20
N SER A 192 -12.48 0.71 -8.19
CA SER A 192 -11.56 0.21 -7.17
C SER A 192 -10.68 -0.92 -7.74
N ASN A 193 -9.63 -1.26 -6.99
CA ASN A 193 -8.74 -2.39 -7.31
C ASN A 193 -9.38 -3.77 -7.12
N CYS A 194 -10.64 -3.85 -6.70
CA CYS A 194 -11.30 -5.11 -6.34
C CYS A 194 -12.61 -5.28 -7.11
N VAL A 195 -12.93 -6.53 -7.44
CA VAL A 195 -14.16 -6.90 -8.13
C VAL A 195 -14.98 -7.85 -7.28
N ASN A 196 -16.27 -7.58 -7.17
CA ASN A 196 -17.20 -8.39 -6.38
C ASN A 196 -17.27 -9.83 -6.94
N SER A 197 -17.32 -10.82 -6.04
CA SER A 197 -17.40 -12.24 -6.35
C SER A 197 -18.72 -12.67 -7.03
N GLU A 198 -19.77 -11.86 -6.95
CA GLU A 198 -21.10 -12.21 -7.48
C GLU A 198 -21.25 -12.14 -9.00
N ILE A 199 -20.18 -11.82 -9.76
CA ILE A 199 -20.27 -11.61 -11.20
C ILE A 199 -19.39 -12.57 -11.99
N GLU A 200 -20.03 -13.49 -12.68
CA GLU A 200 -19.40 -14.54 -13.49
C GLU A 200 -18.75 -14.05 -14.80
N THR A 201 -18.92 -12.81 -15.21
CA THR A 201 -18.43 -12.35 -16.51
C THR A 201 -17.65 -11.05 -16.45
N ALA A 202 -16.47 -11.02 -17.07
CA ALA A 202 -15.58 -9.87 -17.19
C ALA A 202 -16.25 -8.59 -17.75
N LYS A 203 -17.41 -8.71 -18.38
CA LYS A 203 -18.14 -7.61 -19.02
C LYS A 203 -18.93 -6.71 -18.08
N TYR A 204 -19.23 -7.17 -16.84
CA TYR A 204 -20.07 -6.45 -15.86
C TYR A 204 -19.45 -6.50 -14.46
N GLN A 205 -18.20 -6.07 -14.35
CA GLN A 205 -17.50 -6.02 -13.07
C GLN A 205 -18.11 -4.92 -12.20
N LYS A 206 -18.67 -5.27 -11.05
CA LYS A 206 -19.03 -4.30 -10.01
C LYS A 206 -17.80 -4.09 -9.13
N HIS A 207 -17.26 -2.89 -9.19
CA HIS A 207 -16.19 -2.47 -8.28
C HIS A 207 -16.80 -2.04 -6.94
N PHE A 208 -16.08 -2.27 -5.86
CA PHE A 208 -16.45 -1.74 -4.56
C PHE A 208 -16.40 -0.22 -4.58
N LEU A 209 -17.41 0.43 -4.02
CA LEU A 209 -17.41 1.88 -3.82
C LEU A 209 -16.62 2.20 -2.55
N LEU A 210 -15.77 3.24 -2.61
CA LEU A 210 -15.18 3.82 -1.41
C LEU A 210 -16.26 4.53 -0.61
N GLY A 211 -16.34 4.27 0.70
CA GLY A 211 -17.23 5.00 1.60
C GLY A 211 -18.02 4.18 2.59
N GLY A 212 -17.84 2.87 2.65
CA GLY A 212 -18.45 2.04 3.69
C GLY A 212 -17.46 1.04 4.26
N ASP A 213 -17.23 1.08 5.57
CA ASP A 213 -16.51 -0.01 6.24
C ASP A 213 -17.46 -1.20 6.40
N MET A 214 -17.36 -2.15 5.49
CA MET A 214 -18.08 -3.44 5.56
C MET A 214 -17.17 -4.53 6.16
N GLY A 215 -15.99 -4.16 6.67
CA GLY A 215 -14.99 -5.09 7.14
C GLY A 215 -14.27 -5.81 5.99
N VAL A 216 -13.91 -7.07 6.23
CA VAL A 216 -13.25 -7.92 5.24
C VAL A 216 -14.31 -8.62 4.38
N VAL A 217 -14.24 -8.40 3.06
CA VAL A 217 -15.21 -8.92 2.09
C VAL A 217 -14.49 -9.81 1.07
N GLU A 218 -15.10 -10.94 0.71
CA GLU A 218 -14.62 -11.81 -0.36
C GLU A 218 -14.74 -11.12 -1.72
N THR A 219 -13.73 -11.31 -2.59
CA THR A 219 -13.66 -10.71 -3.92
C THR A 219 -13.40 -11.76 -4.99
N ALA A 220 -13.85 -11.52 -6.22
CA ALA A 220 -13.46 -12.35 -7.35
C ALA A 220 -11.96 -12.24 -7.62
N TRP A 221 -11.41 -11.03 -7.56
CA TRP A 221 -9.98 -10.76 -7.61
C TRP A 221 -9.69 -9.37 -7.02
N THR A 222 -8.44 -9.13 -6.71
CA THR A 222 -7.94 -7.84 -6.20
C THR A 222 -6.63 -7.47 -6.87
N GLY A 223 -6.35 -6.16 -6.97
CA GLY A 223 -5.06 -5.66 -7.40
C GLY A 223 -3.98 -5.90 -6.34
N MET A 224 -2.72 -5.96 -6.78
CA MET A 224 -1.56 -6.26 -5.93
C MET A 224 -0.83 -5.04 -5.41
N GLY A 225 -1.34 -3.82 -5.65
CA GLY A 225 -0.69 -2.58 -5.23
C GLY A 225 -0.50 -2.44 -3.72
N PHE A 226 -1.37 -3.07 -2.92
CA PHE A 226 -1.18 -3.23 -1.47
C PHE A 226 -1.91 -4.51 -1.02
N THR A 227 -1.24 -5.64 -1.11
CA THR A 227 -1.85 -6.95 -0.85
C THR A 227 -0.92 -7.85 -0.08
N ARG A 228 -1.37 -8.34 1.07
CA ARG A 228 -0.67 -9.40 1.77
C ARG A 228 -1.07 -10.75 1.18
N VAL A 229 -0.08 -11.63 1.05
CA VAL A 229 -0.24 -13.01 0.59
C VAL A 229 0.50 -13.95 1.54
N HIS A 230 -0.17 -14.99 1.98
CA HIS A 230 0.50 -16.02 2.78
C HIS A 230 1.41 -16.88 1.89
N ARG A 231 2.58 -17.23 2.39
CA ARG A 231 3.58 -18.08 1.74
C ARG A 231 2.98 -19.33 1.09
N SER A 232 2.07 -20.01 1.80
CA SER A 232 1.46 -21.26 1.31
C SER A 232 0.74 -21.11 -0.02
N VAL A 233 0.27 -19.90 -0.39
CA VAL A 233 -0.39 -19.66 -1.71
C VAL A 233 0.58 -19.97 -2.84
N PHE A 234 1.80 -19.48 -2.76
CA PHE A 234 2.85 -19.70 -3.76
C PHE A 234 3.36 -21.16 -3.74
N GLU A 235 3.49 -21.74 -2.55
CA GLU A 235 3.90 -23.13 -2.39
C GLU A 235 2.86 -24.09 -2.97
N GLU A 236 1.57 -23.82 -2.73
CA GLU A 236 0.47 -24.61 -3.32
C GLU A 236 0.40 -24.44 -4.85
N MET A 237 0.65 -23.24 -5.38
CA MET A 237 0.77 -23.04 -6.83
C MET A 237 1.93 -23.84 -7.42
N LYS A 238 3.09 -23.82 -6.80
CA LYS A 238 4.27 -24.62 -7.24
C LYS A 238 3.99 -26.12 -7.19
N ALA A 239 3.34 -26.60 -6.15
CA ALA A 239 2.98 -28.01 -6.01
C ALA A 239 1.94 -28.48 -7.05
N ASN A 240 1.18 -27.55 -7.64
CA ASN A 240 0.15 -27.85 -8.63
C ASN A 240 0.47 -27.31 -10.05
N VAL A 241 1.74 -27.16 -10.36
CA VAL A 241 2.24 -26.68 -11.67
C VAL A 241 1.66 -27.50 -12.85
N ASP A 242 1.41 -28.78 -12.69
CA ASP A 242 0.82 -29.61 -13.73
C ASP A 242 -0.64 -29.21 -14.08
N LYS A 243 -1.37 -28.66 -13.12
CA LYS A 243 -2.72 -28.11 -13.34
C LYS A 243 -2.70 -26.66 -13.86
N MET A 244 -1.56 -25.99 -13.77
CA MET A 244 -1.34 -24.60 -14.14
C MET A 244 -0.03 -24.47 -14.95
N PRO A 245 0.05 -25.06 -16.15
CA PRO A 245 1.31 -25.15 -16.91
C PRO A 245 1.90 -23.79 -17.28
N GLU A 246 1.11 -22.73 -17.27
CA GLU A 246 1.54 -21.36 -17.53
C GLU A 246 2.47 -20.79 -16.45
N ILE A 247 2.42 -21.32 -15.21
CA ILE A 247 3.32 -20.89 -14.13
C ILE A 247 4.63 -21.67 -14.07
N LYS A 248 4.88 -22.59 -15.00
CA LYS A 248 6.16 -23.31 -15.08
C LYS A 248 7.33 -22.34 -14.99
N PRO A 249 8.48 -22.76 -14.44
CA PRO A 249 9.66 -21.92 -14.41
C PRO A 249 9.96 -21.38 -15.81
N TYR A 250 10.29 -20.09 -15.91
CA TYR A 250 10.80 -19.53 -17.16
C TYR A 250 12.00 -20.33 -17.68
N ALA A 251 12.28 -20.23 -18.98
CA ALA A 251 13.32 -21.01 -19.65
C ALA A 251 14.70 -20.92 -18.98
N ASN A 252 14.96 -19.84 -18.23
CA ASN A 252 16.17 -19.67 -17.42
C ASN A 252 16.13 -20.42 -16.06
N GLY A 253 15.02 -21.07 -15.71
CA GLY A 253 14.84 -21.82 -14.47
C GLY A 253 14.84 -20.96 -13.18
N ARG A 254 14.86 -19.64 -13.28
CA ARG A 254 15.11 -18.75 -12.13
C ARG A 254 13.89 -18.45 -11.30
N HIS A 255 12.70 -18.42 -11.88
CA HIS A 255 11.45 -18.11 -11.18
C HIS A 255 10.23 -18.69 -11.92
N HIS A 256 9.16 -18.95 -11.16
CA HIS A 256 7.86 -19.35 -11.69
C HIS A 256 7.07 -18.13 -12.17
N GLY A 257 6.20 -18.34 -13.15
CA GLY A 257 5.35 -17.28 -13.70
C GLY A 257 4.07 -17.05 -12.90
N PHE A 258 4.15 -16.84 -11.58
CA PHE A 258 2.96 -16.69 -10.73
C PHE A 258 1.98 -15.64 -11.21
N PHE A 259 2.48 -14.57 -11.82
CA PHE A 259 1.71 -13.42 -12.31
C PHE A 259 1.58 -13.37 -13.84
N VAL A 260 1.89 -14.45 -14.56
CA VAL A 260 1.66 -14.52 -16.01
C VAL A 260 0.17 -14.34 -16.29
N GLN A 261 -0.17 -13.51 -17.28
CA GLN A 261 -1.55 -13.23 -17.64
C GLN A 261 -2.28 -14.49 -18.12
N TYR A 262 -3.50 -14.67 -17.66
CA TYR A 262 -4.38 -15.77 -18.02
C TYR A 262 -5.26 -15.35 -19.22
N GLY A 263 -4.69 -15.46 -20.42
CA GLY A 263 -5.34 -14.92 -21.63
C GLY A 263 -5.18 -13.40 -21.76
N ALA A 264 -5.81 -12.83 -22.78
CA ALA A 264 -5.74 -11.39 -23.07
C ALA A 264 -6.70 -10.54 -22.22
N ASP A 265 -7.68 -11.17 -21.56
CA ASP A 265 -8.81 -10.49 -20.93
C ASP A 265 -8.56 -10.17 -19.45
N TYR A 266 -7.53 -10.75 -18.82
CA TYR A 266 -7.25 -10.59 -17.42
C TYR A 266 -5.90 -9.90 -17.19
N SER A 267 -5.87 -8.95 -16.23
CA SER A 267 -4.59 -8.42 -15.71
C SER A 267 -3.79 -9.52 -15.00
N GLU A 268 -2.53 -9.26 -14.75
CA GLU A 268 -1.67 -10.14 -13.98
C GLU A 268 -2.19 -10.40 -12.57
N ASP A 269 -2.78 -9.38 -11.94
CA ASP A 269 -3.37 -9.45 -10.59
C ASP A 269 -4.60 -10.36 -10.57
N ALA A 270 -5.53 -10.15 -11.51
CA ALA A 270 -6.70 -11.00 -11.68
C ALA A 270 -6.28 -12.44 -11.98
N SER A 271 -5.29 -12.62 -12.86
CA SER A 271 -4.76 -13.94 -13.23
C SER A 271 -4.18 -14.70 -12.04
N PHE A 272 -3.45 -14.00 -11.15
CA PHE A 272 -2.95 -14.59 -9.90
C PHE A 272 -4.10 -15.04 -9.00
N CYS A 273 -5.09 -14.18 -8.76
CA CYS A 273 -6.25 -14.51 -7.91
C CYS A 273 -7.06 -15.68 -8.49
N LEU A 274 -7.28 -15.72 -9.80
CA LEU A 274 -8.00 -16.82 -10.45
C LEU A 274 -7.26 -18.17 -10.32
N ARG A 275 -5.92 -18.18 -10.36
CA ARG A 275 -5.12 -19.39 -10.09
C ARG A 275 -5.27 -19.84 -8.66
N ALA A 276 -5.23 -18.91 -7.70
CA ALA A 276 -5.46 -19.20 -6.30
C ALA A 276 -6.84 -19.83 -6.08
N GLN A 277 -7.89 -19.29 -6.73
CA GLN A 277 -9.25 -19.83 -6.65
C GLN A 277 -9.35 -21.27 -7.19
N LYS A 278 -8.63 -21.62 -8.26
CA LYS A 278 -8.58 -23.00 -8.75
C LYS A 278 -8.03 -24.00 -7.71
N LEU A 279 -7.28 -23.49 -6.72
CA LEU A 279 -6.77 -24.25 -5.58
C LEU A 279 -7.67 -24.12 -4.34
N GLY A 280 -8.84 -23.48 -4.45
CA GLY A 280 -9.76 -23.24 -3.34
C GLY A 280 -9.33 -22.10 -2.42
N ILE A 281 -8.34 -21.29 -2.81
CA ILE A 281 -7.86 -20.13 -2.05
C ILE A 281 -8.61 -18.88 -2.51
N LYS A 282 -9.32 -18.25 -1.58
CA LYS A 282 -10.12 -17.05 -1.85
C LYS A 282 -9.31 -15.78 -1.68
N SER A 283 -9.73 -14.72 -2.40
CA SER A 283 -9.22 -13.36 -2.28
C SER A 283 -10.18 -12.49 -1.50
N TYR A 284 -9.65 -11.56 -0.73
CA TYR A 284 -10.42 -10.66 0.14
C TYR A 284 -9.93 -9.22 0.03
N VAL A 285 -10.80 -8.28 0.43
CA VAL A 285 -10.47 -6.87 0.59
C VAL A 285 -10.92 -6.38 1.97
N ASP A 286 -10.07 -5.61 2.65
CA ASP A 286 -10.45 -4.81 3.81
C ASP A 286 -11.00 -3.47 3.32
N THR A 287 -12.33 -3.32 3.34
CA THR A 287 -13.02 -2.13 2.83
C THR A 287 -12.82 -0.90 3.70
N GLY A 288 -12.42 -1.08 4.95
CA GLY A 288 -12.06 0.01 5.86
C GLY A 288 -10.58 0.42 5.77
N LEU A 289 -9.75 -0.29 5.00
CA LEU A 289 -8.37 0.10 4.73
C LEU A 289 -8.27 0.79 3.38
N ILE A 290 -8.47 2.09 3.37
CA ILE A 290 -8.43 2.91 2.16
C ILE A 290 -7.02 3.48 1.95
N LEU A 291 -6.46 3.27 0.77
CA LEU A 291 -5.12 3.72 0.39
C LEU A 291 -5.19 4.75 -0.72
N GLY A 292 -4.21 5.65 -0.73
CA GLY A 292 -4.02 6.57 -1.86
C GLY A 292 -3.20 5.92 -2.97
N HIS A 293 -3.43 6.39 -4.20
CA HIS A 293 -2.70 5.98 -5.38
C HIS A 293 -2.13 7.23 -6.06
N SER A 294 -0.82 7.31 -6.21
CA SER A 294 -0.15 8.47 -6.78
C SER A 294 -0.19 8.40 -8.32
N GLY A 295 -0.82 9.42 -8.94
CA GLY A 295 -0.86 9.63 -10.38
C GLY A 295 -0.69 11.11 -10.69
N GLU A 296 -1.17 11.60 -11.85
CA GLU A 296 -1.33 13.03 -12.13
C GLU A 296 -2.29 13.69 -11.14
N TYR A 297 -3.23 12.90 -10.61
CA TYR A 297 -4.12 13.26 -9.50
C TYR A 297 -3.96 12.24 -8.37
N ILE A 298 -4.09 12.69 -7.12
CA ILE A 298 -4.18 11.81 -5.96
C ILE A 298 -5.64 11.45 -5.79
N TYR A 299 -5.93 10.19 -5.86
CA TYR A 299 -7.26 9.62 -5.71
C TYR A 299 -7.43 9.01 -4.32
#